data_13118a46b289c8b8551836b6878e1b2f
#
_entry.id   13118a46b289c8b8551836b6878e1b2f
#
_cell.length_a   1.000
_cell.length_b   1.000
_cell.length_c   1.000
_cell.angle_alpha   90.00
_cell.angle_beta   90.00
_cell.angle_gamma   90.00
#
_symmetry.space_group_name_H-M   'P 1'
#
loop_
_entity.id
_entity.type
_entity.pdbx_description
1 polymer ?
#
loop_
_entity_poly.entity_id
_entity_poly.type
_entity_poly.pdbx_seq_one_letter_code
_entity_poly.pdbx_strand_id
1 'polypeptide(L)'
;MKTELADSPIIAQAQALAEEVMARYEDKLDSVPIKPDALMAHRPNSLAESYQHGQNVAHILAGWQAEPALQAAGLLHSFAYKEILSTEQIAAACGKRAAFLCQQYRAILQQKPEIPSRGKPHVIKRVKLYIAAYCDPALAFLDVASFWDHFILARQSEPTRQRLFADEIEEVMLPLLDMLGMWSLKTKVEQWVMQWDQNRQIYQDLTKRLAQSEAIRKQAFKVVREQLQPLLPTVQLAYQLPTPAQIYNPQFPENAHPEAFQKLTVDVLVNTEETCYTALRWIHHLWQPVDYSLEDHISISRLNGNRYLLTTVIVPLGNNHVRAQFNIRTFEMEQINRWGLAALQMRGQHEVDLPQAWWSQQKENHAKICSAPMGTLPETLYVFSPQGEIFRFHRGCTVVDYAYQVHSELAHQCKRFKINGEAVSPTTVLRHLDLVELERDPQFFGPNRTWLNTARTQQAHGYIERFLKRQNQGQMRGQTILKRQLKELATHYRLDIPDHRLEQALILVARRFN
;
A
#
# COMPACT_ATOMS: atom_id res chain seq x y z
N MET A 1 -4.51 -20.94 -15.26
CA MET A 1 -4.33 -22.31 -14.78
C MET A 1 -5.42 -22.56 -13.76
N LYS A 2 -6.32 -23.52 -14.02
CA LYS A 2 -7.27 -24.00 -13.01
C LYS A 2 -6.45 -24.85 -12.04
N THR A 3 -6.24 -24.36 -10.83
CA THR A 3 -5.62 -25.14 -9.75
C THR A 3 -6.65 -26.20 -9.34
N GLU A 4 -6.25 -27.45 -9.23
CA GLU A 4 -7.14 -28.51 -8.74
C GLU A 4 -7.60 -28.15 -7.31
N LEU A 5 -8.88 -28.34 -7.04
CA LEU A 5 -9.43 -28.17 -5.70
C LEU A 5 -8.78 -29.21 -4.78
N ALA A 6 -8.58 -28.86 -3.52
CA ALA A 6 -7.98 -29.77 -2.57
C ALA A 6 -8.78 -31.09 -2.50
N ASP A 7 -8.07 -32.20 -2.43
CA ASP A 7 -8.65 -33.54 -2.32
C ASP A 7 -9.18 -33.76 -0.90
N SER A 8 -10.28 -33.06 -0.58
CA SER A 8 -10.88 -33.00 0.76
C SER A 8 -12.35 -33.43 0.71
N PRO A 9 -12.79 -34.29 1.63
CA PRO A 9 -14.18 -34.69 1.71
C PRO A 9 -15.15 -33.53 1.87
N ILE A 10 -14.74 -32.45 2.53
CA ILE A 10 -15.54 -31.24 2.70
C ILE A 10 -15.85 -30.57 1.36
N ILE A 11 -14.87 -30.52 0.47
CA ILE A 11 -15.03 -29.90 -0.86
C ILE A 11 -15.90 -30.79 -1.76
N ALA A 12 -15.70 -32.10 -1.72
CA ALA A 12 -16.53 -33.04 -2.46
C ALA A 12 -18.00 -32.94 -2.01
N GLN A 13 -18.25 -32.86 -0.72
CA GLN A 13 -19.59 -32.66 -0.16
C GLN A 13 -20.19 -31.29 -0.56
N ALA A 14 -19.39 -30.23 -0.59
CA ALA A 14 -19.83 -28.91 -1.04
C ALA A 14 -20.22 -28.93 -2.53
N GLN A 15 -19.45 -29.63 -3.37
CA GLN A 15 -19.75 -29.82 -4.79
C GLN A 15 -21.05 -30.62 -4.98
N ALA A 16 -21.21 -31.72 -4.27
CA ALA A 16 -22.43 -32.52 -4.34
C ALA A 16 -23.67 -31.73 -3.91
N LEU A 17 -23.56 -30.93 -2.82
CA LEU A 17 -24.65 -30.06 -2.36
C LEU A 17 -24.99 -28.96 -3.40
N ALA A 18 -23.98 -28.38 -4.03
CA ALA A 18 -24.19 -27.37 -5.07
C ALA A 18 -24.84 -27.96 -6.33
N GLU A 19 -24.44 -29.18 -6.74
CA GLU A 19 -25.03 -29.94 -7.86
C GLU A 19 -26.47 -30.35 -7.55
N GLU A 20 -26.78 -30.75 -6.33
CA GLU A 20 -28.15 -31.03 -5.88
C GLU A 20 -29.04 -29.77 -5.99
N VAL A 21 -28.53 -28.61 -5.61
CA VAL A 21 -29.24 -27.34 -5.79
C VAL A 21 -29.49 -27.08 -7.28
N MET A 22 -28.48 -27.23 -8.13
CA MET A 22 -28.61 -27.02 -9.56
C MET A 22 -29.66 -27.96 -10.18
N ALA A 23 -29.64 -29.25 -9.85
CA ALA A 23 -30.64 -30.21 -10.33
C ALA A 23 -32.06 -29.89 -9.83
N ARG A 24 -32.22 -29.44 -8.58
CA ARG A 24 -33.53 -29.11 -8.01
C ARG A 24 -34.21 -27.92 -8.71
N TYR A 25 -33.40 -27.00 -9.26
CA TYR A 25 -33.87 -25.76 -9.90
C TYR A 25 -33.64 -25.72 -11.41
N GLU A 26 -33.37 -26.90 -12.05
CA GLU A 26 -33.05 -26.99 -13.48
C GLU A 26 -34.10 -26.36 -14.39
N ASP A 27 -35.40 -26.54 -14.07
CA ASP A 27 -36.52 -25.92 -14.79
C ASP A 27 -36.76 -24.44 -14.48
N LYS A 28 -36.04 -23.87 -13.49
CA LYS A 28 -36.24 -22.48 -12.98
C LYS A 28 -34.97 -21.64 -12.99
N LEU A 29 -33.92 -22.10 -13.68
CA LEU A 29 -32.59 -21.49 -13.67
C LEU A 29 -32.60 -19.98 -14.01
N ASP A 30 -33.52 -19.56 -14.90
CA ASP A 30 -33.63 -18.17 -15.35
C ASP A 30 -34.76 -17.39 -14.65
N SER A 31 -35.59 -18.05 -13.83
CA SER A 31 -36.84 -17.46 -13.28
C SER A 31 -36.77 -17.12 -11.79
N VAL A 32 -35.69 -17.43 -11.08
CA VAL A 32 -35.55 -17.04 -9.67
C VAL A 32 -35.34 -15.52 -9.63
N PRO A 33 -36.31 -14.75 -9.09
CA PRO A 33 -36.18 -13.30 -9.07
C PRO A 33 -35.05 -12.90 -8.13
N ILE A 34 -33.97 -12.42 -8.71
CA ILE A 34 -32.84 -11.89 -7.99
C ILE A 34 -33.11 -10.44 -7.73
N LYS A 35 -33.13 -10.01 -6.46
CA LYS A 35 -33.16 -8.58 -6.14
C LYS A 35 -31.95 -7.92 -6.81
N PRO A 36 -32.15 -7.01 -7.76
CA PRO A 36 -31.05 -6.29 -8.37
C PRO A 36 -30.40 -5.42 -7.28
N ASP A 37 -29.20 -5.78 -6.90
CA ASP A 37 -28.40 -4.97 -6.00
C ASP A 37 -27.77 -3.85 -6.85
N ALA A 38 -28.21 -2.63 -6.62
CA ALA A 38 -27.76 -1.45 -7.35
C ALA A 38 -26.24 -1.18 -7.20
N LEU A 39 -25.62 -1.79 -6.19
CA LEU A 39 -24.22 -1.55 -5.83
C LEU A 39 -23.20 -2.48 -6.51
N MET A 40 -23.62 -3.64 -7.02
CA MET A 40 -22.73 -4.59 -7.67
C MET A 40 -23.28 -5.02 -9.03
N ALA A 41 -23.03 -4.20 -10.04
CA ALA A 41 -23.45 -4.45 -11.42
C ALA A 41 -22.94 -5.78 -12.04
N HIS A 42 -22.12 -6.53 -11.31
CA HIS A 42 -21.49 -7.77 -11.77
C HIS A 42 -21.87 -9.00 -10.94
N ARG A 43 -22.86 -8.91 -10.05
CA ARG A 43 -23.34 -10.10 -9.34
C ARG A 43 -24.06 -11.06 -10.30
N PRO A 44 -23.90 -12.37 -10.06
CA PRO A 44 -24.57 -13.37 -10.85
C PRO A 44 -26.09 -13.15 -10.91
N ASN A 45 -26.65 -13.03 -12.08
CA ASN A 45 -28.07 -12.78 -12.30
C ASN A 45 -28.91 -14.06 -12.38
N SER A 46 -28.27 -15.19 -12.65
CA SER A 46 -28.91 -16.50 -12.72
C SER A 46 -28.31 -17.47 -11.69
N LEU A 47 -28.98 -18.60 -11.51
CA LEU A 47 -28.49 -19.67 -10.64
C LEU A 47 -27.22 -20.32 -11.24
N ALA A 48 -27.20 -20.49 -12.57
CA ALA A 48 -26.05 -21.02 -13.29
C ALA A 48 -24.81 -20.11 -13.15
N GLU A 49 -24.99 -18.78 -13.30
CA GLU A 49 -23.90 -17.82 -13.04
C GLU A 49 -23.43 -17.87 -11.58
N SER A 50 -24.35 -18.04 -10.62
CA SER A 50 -24.00 -18.17 -9.20
C SER A 50 -23.17 -19.41 -8.90
N TYR A 51 -23.50 -20.53 -9.54
CA TYR A 51 -22.72 -21.77 -9.44
C TYR A 51 -21.35 -21.60 -10.05
N GLN A 52 -21.27 -21.07 -11.27
CA GLN A 52 -20.00 -20.82 -11.95
C GLN A 52 -19.11 -19.85 -11.15
N HIS A 53 -19.69 -18.78 -10.61
CA HIS A 53 -19.00 -17.85 -9.72
C HIS A 53 -18.45 -18.56 -8.49
N GLY A 54 -19.28 -19.37 -7.81
CA GLY A 54 -18.85 -20.16 -6.65
C GLY A 54 -17.69 -21.10 -6.97
N GLN A 55 -17.74 -21.80 -8.13
CA GLN A 55 -16.63 -22.64 -8.60
C GLN A 55 -15.35 -21.84 -8.83
N ASN A 56 -15.44 -20.69 -9.50
CA ASN A 56 -14.30 -19.82 -9.75
C ASN A 56 -13.67 -19.32 -8.43
N VAL A 57 -14.50 -18.89 -7.48
CA VAL A 57 -14.06 -18.43 -6.16
C VAL A 57 -13.36 -19.56 -5.39
N ALA A 58 -13.93 -20.77 -5.41
CA ALA A 58 -13.29 -21.92 -4.77
C ALA A 58 -11.93 -22.26 -5.38
N HIS A 59 -11.80 -22.21 -6.73
CA HIS A 59 -10.52 -22.40 -7.42
C HIS A 59 -9.50 -21.28 -7.11
N ILE A 60 -9.93 -20.03 -6.98
CA ILE A 60 -9.06 -18.91 -6.58
C ILE A 60 -8.53 -19.17 -5.16
N LEU A 61 -9.39 -19.56 -4.23
CA LEU A 61 -9.02 -19.87 -2.86
C LEU A 61 -8.11 -21.11 -2.78
N ALA A 62 -8.35 -22.13 -3.61
CA ALA A 62 -7.47 -23.29 -3.73
C ALA A 62 -6.07 -22.88 -4.26
N GLY A 63 -6.02 -21.99 -5.24
CA GLY A 63 -4.76 -21.41 -5.73
C GLY A 63 -3.99 -20.62 -4.67
N TRP A 64 -4.69 -20.10 -3.68
CA TRP A 64 -4.11 -19.48 -2.48
C TRP A 64 -3.91 -20.49 -1.34
N GLN A 65 -4.11 -21.79 -1.57
CA GLN A 65 -3.98 -22.89 -0.59
C GLN A 65 -4.81 -22.64 0.68
N ALA A 66 -5.97 -22.01 0.56
CA ALA A 66 -6.87 -21.72 1.66
C ALA A 66 -7.38 -23.04 2.30
N GLU A 67 -7.80 -22.96 3.58
CA GLU A 67 -8.39 -24.11 4.28
C GLU A 67 -9.60 -24.69 3.51
N PRO A 68 -9.83 -26.03 3.55
CA PRO A 68 -10.94 -26.64 2.82
C PRO A 68 -12.32 -26.06 3.17
N ALA A 69 -12.54 -25.65 4.42
CA ALA A 69 -13.79 -25.02 4.84
C ALA A 69 -14.01 -23.66 4.17
N LEU A 70 -12.94 -22.88 3.91
CA LEU A 70 -13.03 -21.61 3.20
C LEU A 70 -13.26 -21.84 1.70
N GLN A 71 -12.64 -22.83 1.09
CA GLN A 71 -12.90 -23.23 -0.30
C GLN A 71 -14.37 -23.67 -0.47
N ALA A 72 -14.91 -24.48 0.45
CA ALA A 72 -16.31 -24.88 0.47
C ALA A 72 -17.24 -23.66 0.64
N ALA A 73 -16.90 -22.73 1.53
CA ALA A 73 -17.64 -21.48 1.67
C ALA A 73 -17.57 -20.65 0.37
N GLY A 74 -16.43 -20.63 -0.32
CA GLY A 74 -16.26 -20.01 -1.64
C GLY A 74 -17.22 -20.58 -2.68
N LEU A 75 -17.42 -21.89 -2.69
CA LEU A 75 -18.36 -22.54 -3.59
C LEU A 75 -19.83 -22.21 -3.27
N LEU A 76 -20.20 -22.15 -1.98
CA LEU A 76 -21.59 -22.10 -1.54
C LEU A 76 -22.09 -20.70 -1.16
N HIS A 77 -21.20 -19.69 -1.03
CA HIS A 77 -21.56 -18.36 -0.50
C HIS A 77 -22.70 -17.66 -1.29
N SER A 78 -22.72 -17.83 -2.61
CA SER A 78 -23.75 -17.24 -3.45
C SER A 78 -25.14 -17.85 -3.21
N PHE A 79 -25.21 -19.15 -2.99
CA PHE A 79 -26.45 -19.84 -2.66
C PHE A 79 -26.94 -19.47 -1.24
N ALA A 80 -26.00 -19.33 -0.28
CA ALA A 80 -26.30 -18.86 1.05
C ALA A 80 -26.80 -17.40 1.06
N TYR A 81 -26.19 -16.52 0.23
CA TYR A 81 -26.62 -15.13 0.10
C TYR A 81 -28.04 -15.02 -0.47
N LYS A 82 -28.37 -15.83 -1.48
CA LYS A 82 -29.69 -15.88 -2.12
C LYS A 82 -30.75 -16.65 -1.31
N GLU A 83 -30.39 -17.13 -0.11
CA GLU A 83 -31.27 -17.93 0.75
C GLU A 83 -31.76 -19.26 0.14
N ILE A 84 -31.03 -19.76 -0.85
CA ILE A 84 -31.31 -21.06 -1.49
C ILE A 84 -30.85 -22.21 -0.60
N LEU A 85 -29.73 -22.02 0.09
CA LEU A 85 -29.21 -22.95 1.10
C LEU A 85 -29.27 -22.32 2.48
N SER A 86 -29.80 -23.07 3.44
CA SER A 86 -29.78 -22.67 4.84
C SER A 86 -28.43 -22.94 5.49
N THR A 87 -28.14 -22.21 6.57
CA THR A 87 -26.92 -22.41 7.38
C THR A 87 -26.82 -23.86 7.90
N GLU A 88 -27.96 -24.47 8.28
CA GLU A 88 -28.07 -25.84 8.79
C GLU A 88 -27.73 -26.86 7.71
N GLN A 89 -28.19 -26.66 6.46
CA GLN A 89 -27.84 -27.53 5.32
C GLN A 89 -26.36 -27.49 5.02
N ILE A 90 -25.76 -26.31 5.00
CA ILE A 90 -24.31 -26.14 4.82
C ILE A 90 -23.53 -26.77 5.97
N ALA A 91 -24.01 -26.61 7.23
CA ALA A 91 -23.35 -27.19 8.38
C ALA A 91 -23.40 -28.72 8.38
N ALA A 92 -24.52 -29.30 7.95
CA ALA A 92 -24.69 -30.75 7.83
C ALA A 92 -23.77 -31.36 6.76
N ALA A 93 -23.62 -30.71 5.61
CA ALA A 93 -22.80 -31.21 4.52
C ALA A 93 -21.31 -30.86 4.70
N CYS A 94 -20.97 -29.60 5.00
CA CYS A 94 -19.59 -29.08 4.93
C CYS A 94 -19.00 -28.72 6.30
N GLY A 95 -19.74 -28.94 7.38
CA GLY A 95 -19.30 -28.67 8.74
C GLY A 95 -19.56 -27.22 9.21
N LYS A 96 -19.46 -27.05 10.53
CA LYS A 96 -19.80 -25.76 11.20
C LYS A 96 -18.95 -24.58 10.73
N ARG A 97 -17.69 -24.81 10.36
CA ARG A 97 -16.76 -23.75 9.92
C ARG A 97 -17.20 -23.14 8.59
N ALA A 98 -17.50 -23.94 7.59
CA ALA A 98 -17.99 -23.47 6.27
C ALA A 98 -19.33 -22.74 6.41
N ALA A 99 -20.26 -23.28 7.20
CA ALA A 99 -21.55 -22.66 7.48
C ALA A 99 -21.39 -21.28 8.16
N PHE A 100 -20.52 -21.19 9.16
CA PHE A 100 -20.20 -19.93 9.84
C PHE A 100 -19.65 -18.88 8.84
N LEU A 101 -18.71 -19.26 7.98
CA LEU A 101 -18.14 -18.34 6.99
C LEU A 101 -19.21 -17.86 6.01
N CYS A 102 -20.07 -18.73 5.50
CA CYS A 102 -21.18 -18.34 4.61
C CYS A 102 -22.17 -17.40 5.31
N GLN A 103 -22.54 -17.68 6.54
CA GLN A 103 -23.47 -16.85 7.34
C GLN A 103 -22.89 -15.45 7.61
N GLN A 104 -21.64 -15.37 8.06
CA GLN A 104 -20.99 -14.09 8.35
C GLN A 104 -20.78 -13.27 7.07
N TYR A 105 -20.34 -13.92 5.99
CA TYR A 105 -20.16 -13.24 4.71
C TYR A 105 -21.49 -12.69 4.16
N ARG A 106 -22.57 -13.45 4.27
CA ARG A 106 -23.92 -12.96 3.96
C ARG A 106 -24.28 -11.70 4.77
N ALA A 107 -24.04 -11.72 6.09
CA ALA A 107 -24.30 -10.58 6.96
C ALA A 107 -23.49 -9.33 6.55
N ILE A 108 -22.21 -9.51 6.17
CA ILE A 108 -21.36 -8.44 5.64
C ILE A 108 -21.92 -7.87 4.35
N LEU A 109 -22.34 -8.73 3.42
CA LEU A 109 -22.92 -8.29 2.14
C LEU A 109 -24.24 -7.52 2.31
N GLN A 110 -25.06 -7.90 3.29
CA GLN A 110 -26.32 -7.21 3.60
C GLN A 110 -26.10 -5.84 4.28
N GLN A 111 -24.99 -5.66 5.01
CA GLN A 111 -24.65 -4.41 5.69
C GLN A 111 -23.83 -3.45 4.84
N LYS A 112 -23.48 -3.83 3.59
CA LYS A 112 -22.75 -2.91 2.69
C LYS A 112 -23.57 -1.62 2.53
N PRO A 113 -23.10 -0.48 3.06
CA PRO A 113 -23.83 0.77 2.94
C PRO A 113 -23.96 1.13 1.46
N GLU A 114 -25.13 1.65 1.07
CA GLU A 114 -25.30 2.29 -0.23
C GLU A 114 -24.21 3.35 -0.41
N ILE A 115 -23.59 3.36 -1.59
CA ILE A 115 -22.51 4.28 -1.91
C ILE A 115 -23.10 5.69 -2.05
N PRO A 116 -22.97 6.59 -1.05
CA PRO A 116 -23.25 7.98 -1.30
C PRO A 116 -22.14 8.54 -2.16
N SER A 117 -22.54 9.32 -3.15
CA SER A 117 -21.71 10.01 -4.12
C SER A 117 -20.40 10.56 -3.58
N ARG A 118 -19.32 10.23 -4.30
CA ARG A 118 -18.01 10.87 -4.44
C ARG A 118 -17.53 11.79 -3.30
N GLY A 119 -16.62 11.27 -2.47
CA GLY A 119 -15.84 12.08 -1.52
C GLY A 119 -14.93 11.22 -0.63
N LYS A 120 -13.64 11.56 -0.57
CA LYS A 120 -12.58 10.84 0.17
C LYS A 120 -12.87 10.49 1.64
N PRO A 121 -13.63 11.28 2.45
CA PRO A 121 -13.97 10.92 3.83
C PRO A 121 -14.82 9.65 3.95
N HIS A 122 -15.58 9.29 2.91
CA HIS A 122 -16.44 8.11 2.90
C HIS A 122 -15.68 6.80 2.72
N VAL A 123 -14.55 6.84 1.99
CA VAL A 123 -13.67 5.66 1.77
C VAL A 123 -13.21 5.07 3.09
N ILE A 124 -12.74 5.91 3.99
CA ILE A 124 -12.18 5.45 5.27
C ILE A 124 -13.26 4.97 6.20
N LYS A 125 -14.40 5.63 6.21
CA LYS A 125 -15.55 5.15 6.98
C LYS A 125 -15.97 3.76 6.52
N ARG A 126 -15.85 3.45 5.22
CA ARG A 126 -16.12 2.12 4.65
C ARG A 126 -15.04 1.11 5.01
N VAL A 127 -13.76 1.44 4.82
CA VAL A 127 -12.64 0.56 5.23
C VAL A 127 -12.75 0.24 6.72
N LYS A 128 -13.06 1.22 7.56
CA LYS A 128 -13.32 1.02 9.00
C LYS A 128 -14.50 0.07 9.26
N LEU A 129 -15.60 0.22 8.53
CA LEU A 129 -16.76 -0.66 8.63
C LEU A 129 -16.43 -2.08 8.17
N TYR A 130 -15.64 -2.24 7.09
CA TYR A 130 -15.16 -3.54 6.63
C TYR A 130 -14.26 -4.21 7.68
N ILE A 131 -13.27 -3.49 8.22
CA ILE A 131 -12.41 -4.00 9.29
C ILE A 131 -13.23 -4.43 10.50
N ALA A 132 -14.22 -3.64 10.90
CA ALA A 132 -15.10 -3.95 12.02
C ALA A 132 -16.05 -5.13 11.75
N ALA A 133 -16.48 -5.32 10.49
CA ALA A 133 -17.37 -6.40 10.07
C ALA A 133 -16.64 -7.74 9.94
N TYR A 134 -15.36 -7.75 9.60
CA TYR A 134 -14.58 -8.98 9.49
C TYR A 134 -14.21 -9.52 10.89
N CYS A 135 -15.08 -10.35 11.44
CA CYS A 135 -14.80 -11.07 12.67
C CYS A 135 -13.76 -12.21 12.51
N ASP A 136 -13.39 -12.53 11.26
CA ASP A 136 -12.48 -13.62 10.91
C ASP A 136 -11.72 -13.25 9.62
N PRO A 137 -10.37 -13.33 9.59
CA PRO A 137 -9.58 -13.01 8.41
C PRO A 137 -9.98 -13.79 7.14
N ALA A 138 -10.47 -15.02 7.30
CA ALA A 138 -10.94 -15.85 6.19
C ALA A 138 -12.06 -15.16 5.38
N LEU A 139 -12.89 -14.33 6.02
CA LEU A 139 -13.95 -13.58 5.36
C LEU A 139 -13.39 -12.51 4.41
N ALA A 140 -12.28 -11.86 4.78
CA ALA A 140 -11.61 -10.91 3.91
C ALA A 140 -11.05 -11.60 2.66
N PHE A 141 -10.51 -12.82 2.80
CA PHE A 141 -10.06 -13.61 1.65
C PHE A 141 -11.21 -14.07 0.77
N LEU A 142 -12.33 -14.45 1.37
CA LEU A 142 -13.54 -14.80 0.61
C LEU A 142 -14.04 -13.60 -0.20
N ASP A 143 -14.06 -12.41 0.40
CA ASP A 143 -14.49 -11.18 -0.29
C ASP A 143 -13.53 -10.81 -1.43
N VAL A 144 -12.20 -10.89 -1.21
CA VAL A 144 -11.21 -10.63 -2.26
C VAL A 144 -11.27 -11.67 -3.37
N ALA A 145 -11.49 -12.94 -3.06
CA ALA A 145 -11.62 -13.99 -4.07
C ALA A 145 -12.88 -13.81 -4.92
N SER A 146 -14.01 -13.49 -4.29
CA SER A 146 -15.26 -13.15 -4.96
C SER A 146 -15.12 -11.91 -5.84
N PHE A 147 -14.49 -10.85 -5.31
CA PHE A 147 -14.17 -9.65 -6.06
C PHE A 147 -13.27 -9.95 -7.27
N TRP A 148 -12.25 -10.79 -7.10
CA TRP A 148 -11.31 -11.10 -8.17
C TRP A 148 -11.98 -11.80 -9.36
N ASP A 149 -12.93 -12.70 -9.11
CA ASP A 149 -13.75 -13.29 -10.16
C ASP A 149 -14.61 -12.25 -10.87
N HIS A 150 -15.29 -11.38 -10.12
CA HIS A 150 -16.04 -10.25 -10.68
C HIS A 150 -15.16 -9.30 -11.50
N PHE A 151 -13.92 -9.06 -11.06
CA PHE A 151 -12.96 -8.22 -11.78
C PHE A 151 -12.58 -8.82 -13.14
N ILE A 152 -12.38 -10.15 -13.19
CA ILE A 152 -12.10 -10.84 -14.46
C ILE A 152 -13.27 -10.69 -15.43
N LEU A 153 -14.50 -10.86 -14.95
CA LEU A 153 -15.72 -10.73 -15.75
C LEU A 153 -15.98 -9.28 -16.18
N ALA A 154 -15.77 -8.33 -15.28
CA ALA A 154 -15.97 -6.90 -15.54
C ALA A 154 -15.09 -6.37 -16.68
N ARG A 155 -13.87 -6.89 -16.83
CA ARG A 155 -12.98 -6.54 -17.94
C ARG A 155 -13.54 -6.83 -19.32
N GLN A 156 -14.54 -7.69 -19.42
CA GLN A 156 -15.21 -8.09 -20.66
C GLN A 156 -16.58 -7.44 -20.82
N SER A 157 -17.02 -6.65 -19.85
CA SER A 157 -18.35 -6.00 -19.86
C SER A 157 -18.34 -4.66 -20.60
N GLU A 158 -19.51 -4.04 -20.74
CA GLU A 158 -19.71 -2.74 -21.38
C GLU A 158 -18.93 -1.61 -20.67
N PRO A 159 -18.42 -0.60 -21.40
CA PRO A 159 -17.58 0.48 -20.85
C PRO A 159 -18.21 1.24 -19.68
N THR A 160 -19.53 1.45 -19.69
CA THR A 160 -20.24 2.15 -18.60
C THR A 160 -20.17 1.34 -17.30
N ARG A 161 -20.37 0.02 -17.38
CA ARG A 161 -20.26 -0.89 -16.23
C ARG A 161 -18.83 -0.97 -15.72
N GLN A 162 -17.85 -1.01 -16.63
CA GLN A 162 -16.43 -1.02 -16.28
C GLN A 162 -16.04 0.22 -15.49
N ARG A 163 -16.57 1.40 -15.84
CA ARG A 163 -16.29 2.65 -15.14
C ARG A 163 -16.86 2.65 -13.72
N LEU A 164 -18.12 2.25 -13.54
CA LEU A 164 -18.73 2.15 -12.22
C LEU A 164 -17.99 1.17 -11.32
N PHE A 165 -17.51 0.08 -11.89
CA PHE A 165 -16.72 -0.91 -11.16
C PHE A 165 -15.33 -0.39 -10.81
N ALA A 166 -14.71 0.43 -11.69
CA ALA A 166 -13.43 1.08 -11.40
C ALA A 166 -13.53 2.03 -10.20
N ASP A 167 -14.62 2.81 -10.09
CA ASP A 167 -14.87 3.69 -8.95
C ASP A 167 -14.99 2.88 -7.64
N GLU A 168 -15.69 1.73 -7.65
CA GLU A 168 -15.81 0.84 -6.48
C GLU A 168 -14.45 0.23 -6.08
N ILE A 169 -13.66 -0.17 -7.06
CA ILE A 169 -12.32 -0.71 -6.84
C ILE A 169 -11.44 0.31 -6.14
N GLU A 170 -11.38 1.52 -6.65
CA GLU A 170 -10.52 2.58 -6.12
C GLU A 170 -10.89 2.92 -4.67
N GLU A 171 -12.19 2.98 -4.40
CA GLU A 171 -12.70 3.39 -3.09
C GLU A 171 -12.64 2.31 -2.00
N VAL A 172 -12.77 1.03 -2.36
CA VAL A 172 -12.93 -0.05 -1.37
C VAL A 172 -11.87 -1.12 -1.52
N MET A 173 -11.68 -1.61 -2.74
CA MET A 173 -10.90 -2.83 -2.93
C MET A 173 -9.39 -2.57 -2.87
N LEU A 174 -8.89 -1.47 -3.45
CA LEU A 174 -7.46 -1.15 -3.38
C LEU A 174 -6.98 -0.94 -1.95
N PRO A 175 -7.69 -0.18 -1.07
CA PRO A 175 -7.33 -0.11 0.34
C PRO A 175 -7.38 -1.46 1.06
N LEU A 176 -8.33 -2.33 0.73
CA LEU A 176 -8.43 -3.66 1.32
C LEU A 176 -7.25 -4.56 0.90
N LEU A 177 -6.89 -4.56 -0.39
CA LEU A 177 -5.74 -5.30 -0.92
C LEU A 177 -4.42 -4.83 -0.30
N ASP A 178 -4.28 -3.53 -0.07
CA ASP A 178 -3.13 -2.94 0.60
C ASP A 178 -3.03 -3.40 2.06
N MET A 179 -4.14 -3.33 2.77
CA MET A 179 -4.26 -3.79 4.17
C MET A 179 -3.92 -5.28 4.31
N LEU A 180 -4.38 -6.11 3.38
CA LEU A 180 -4.10 -7.54 3.37
C LEU A 180 -2.69 -7.87 2.85
N GLY A 181 -1.95 -6.89 2.35
CA GLY A 181 -0.62 -7.07 1.79
C GLY A 181 -0.60 -7.82 0.45
N MET A 182 -1.72 -7.86 -0.27
CA MET A 182 -1.87 -8.59 -1.54
C MET A 182 -1.36 -7.77 -2.73
N TRP A 183 -0.09 -7.40 -2.71
CA TRP A 183 0.54 -6.48 -3.66
C TRP A 183 0.43 -6.91 -5.13
N SER A 184 0.53 -8.20 -5.40
CA SER A 184 0.43 -8.72 -6.76
C SER A 184 -0.95 -8.48 -7.38
N LEU A 185 -2.01 -8.62 -6.58
CA LEU A 185 -3.38 -8.32 -7.00
C LEU A 185 -3.60 -6.81 -7.08
N LYS A 186 -3.18 -6.06 -6.06
CA LYS A 186 -3.26 -4.60 -6.01
C LYS A 186 -2.70 -3.98 -7.27
N THR A 187 -1.46 -4.30 -7.65
CA THR A 187 -0.81 -3.74 -8.84
C THR A 187 -1.61 -3.99 -10.13
N LYS A 188 -2.16 -5.19 -10.31
CA LYS A 188 -2.97 -5.52 -11.50
C LYS A 188 -4.26 -4.72 -11.55
N VAL A 189 -4.88 -4.53 -10.42
CA VAL A 189 -6.13 -3.81 -10.26
C VAL A 189 -5.92 -2.30 -10.47
N GLU A 190 -4.88 -1.71 -9.87
CA GLU A 190 -4.48 -0.32 -10.07
C GLU A 190 -4.21 0.02 -11.54
N GLN A 191 -3.47 -0.85 -12.24
CA GLN A 191 -3.22 -0.68 -13.67
C GLN A 191 -4.49 -0.64 -14.50
N TRP A 192 -5.48 -1.46 -14.14
CA TRP A 192 -6.74 -1.50 -14.86
C TRP A 192 -7.60 -0.27 -14.56
N VAL A 193 -7.72 0.13 -13.30
CA VAL A 193 -8.48 1.32 -12.87
C VAL A 193 -7.94 2.57 -13.57
N MET A 194 -6.63 2.73 -13.62
CA MET A 194 -5.99 3.89 -14.26
C MET A 194 -6.30 4.02 -15.77
N GLN A 195 -6.72 2.93 -16.44
CA GLN A 195 -7.14 2.97 -17.85
C GLN A 195 -8.54 3.56 -18.06
N TRP A 196 -9.36 3.62 -17.03
CA TRP A 196 -10.77 3.97 -17.10
C TRP A 196 -11.14 5.33 -16.51
N ASP A 197 -10.27 5.90 -15.68
CA ASP A 197 -10.49 7.19 -15.05
C ASP A 197 -10.11 8.37 -15.97
N GLN A 198 -10.30 9.59 -15.47
CA GLN A 198 -9.83 10.85 -16.08
C GLN A 198 -8.35 10.80 -16.44
N ASN A 199 -7.63 9.82 -15.90
CA ASN A 199 -6.21 9.57 -16.07
C ASN A 199 -5.84 8.74 -17.31
N ARG A 200 -6.80 8.33 -18.16
CA ARG A 200 -6.52 7.51 -19.35
C ARG A 200 -5.45 8.10 -20.25
N GLN A 201 -5.48 9.41 -20.44
CA GLN A 201 -4.52 10.11 -21.27
C GLN A 201 -3.14 10.12 -20.62
N ILE A 202 -3.11 10.33 -19.30
CA ILE A 202 -1.89 10.25 -18.47
C ILE A 202 -1.34 8.83 -18.51
N TYR A 203 -2.17 7.80 -18.37
CA TYR A 203 -1.76 6.40 -18.46
C TYR A 203 -1.08 6.09 -19.81
N GLN A 204 -1.64 6.55 -20.92
CA GLN A 204 -1.08 6.36 -22.25
C GLN A 204 0.26 7.07 -22.41
N ASP A 205 0.39 8.32 -21.94
CA ASP A 205 1.64 9.07 -21.98
C ASP A 205 2.72 8.39 -21.13
N LEU A 206 2.40 8.01 -19.90
CA LEU A 206 3.32 7.30 -19.01
C LEU A 206 3.78 5.97 -19.62
N THR A 207 2.87 5.21 -20.22
CA THR A 207 3.19 3.94 -20.89
C THR A 207 4.19 4.16 -22.03
N LYS A 208 3.97 5.18 -22.86
CA LYS A 208 4.87 5.54 -23.96
C LYS A 208 6.26 5.95 -23.48
N ARG A 209 6.32 6.79 -22.45
CA ARG A 209 7.59 7.26 -21.86
C ARG A 209 8.35 6.11 -21.17
N LEU A 210 7.64 5.20 -20.50
CA LEU A 210 8.24 3.99 -19.93
C LEU A 210 8.86 3.08 -20.99
N ALA A 211 8.17 2.89 -22.13
CA ALA A 211 8.71 2.10 -23.23
C ALA A 211 9.98 2.73 -23.81
N GLN A 212 10.04 4.06 -23.96
CA GLN A 212 11.23 4.77 -24.43
C GLN A 212 12.45 4.59 -23.52
N SER A 213 12.24 4.44 -22.22
CA SER A 213 13.31 4.28 -21.22
C SER A 213 13.70 2.82 -20.97
N GLU A 214 13.08 1.86 -21.62
CA GLU A 214 13.32 0.41 -21.37
C GLU A 214 14.75 -0.01 -21.73
N ALA A 215 15.31 0.53 -22.81
CA ALA A 215 16.68 0.22 -23.25
C ALA A 215 17.72 0.61 -22.19
N ILE A 216 17.56 1.78 -21.57
CA ILE A 216 18.44 2.28 -20.50
C ILE A 216 18.35 1.36 -19.28
N ARG A 217 17.13 0.96 -18.88
CA ARG A 217 16.95 0.05 -17.74
C ARG A 217 17.55 -1.32 -18.00
N LYS A 218 17.38 -1.89 -19.19
CA LYS A 218 18.01 -3.17 -19.57
C LYS A 218 19.52 -3.10 -19.53
N GLN A 219 20.11 -2.02 -20.01
CA GLN A 219 21.55 -1.81 -19.96
C GLN A 219 22.06 -1.65 -18.52
N ALA A 220 21.35 -0.87 -17.69
CA ALA A 220 21.69 -0.73 -16.27
C ALA A 220 21.56 -2.05 -15.52
N PHE A 221 20.53 -2.86 -15.79
CA PHE A 221 20.38 -4.18 -15.18
C PHE A 221 21.50 -5.14 -15.58
N LYS A 222 21.97 -5.06 -16.83
CA LYS A 222 23.12 -5.84 -17.30
C LYS A 222 24.36 -5.51 -16.47
N VAL A 223 24.66 -4.23 -16.24
CA VAL A 223 25.78 -3.78 -15.38
C VAL A 223 25.62 -4.29 -13.95
N VAL A 224 24.42 -4.16 -13.39
CA VAL A 224 24.12 -4.66 -12.05
C VAL A 224 24.38 -6.16 -11.95
N ARG A 225 23.89 -6.94 -12.91
CA ARG A 225 24.05 -8.39 -12.94
C ARG A 225 25.52 -8.81 -13.07
N GLU A 226 26.26 -8.17 -13.97
CA GLU A 226 27.68 -8.48 -14.20
C GLU A 226 28.56 -8.21 -12.97
N GLN A 227 28.25 -7.18 -12.18
CA GLN A 227 29.03 -6.82 -11.01
C GLN A 227 28.57 -7.53 -9.73
N LEU A 228 27.28 -7.75 -9.54
CA LEU A 228 26.74 -8.31 -8.29
C LEU A 228 26.68 -9.85 -8.31
N GLN A 229 26.37 -10.47 -9.44
CA GLN A 229 26.21 -11.94 -9.55
C GLN A 229 27.49 -12.73 -9.14
N PRO A 230 28.72 -12.30 -9.49
CA PRO A 230 29.93 -12.99 -9.06
C PRO A 230 30.16 -12.96 -7.55
N LEU A 231 29.73 -11.90 -6.87
CA LEU A 231 29.87 -11.72 -5.42
C LEU A 231 28.80 -12.51 -4.65
N LEU A 232 27.67 -12.79 -5.29
CA LEU A 232 26.51 -13.46 -4.71
C LEU A 232 26.01 -14.55 -5.68
N PRO A 233 26.70 -15.66 -5.85
CA PRO A 233 26.40 -16.66 -6.89
C PRO A 233 25.04 -17.35 -6.69
N THR A 234 24.57 -17.46 -5.46
CA THR A 234 23.28 -18.12 -5.10
C THR A 234 22.08 -17.18 -5.14
N VAL A 235 22.27 -15.90 -5.49
CA VAL A 235 21.21 -14.90 -5.51
C VAL A 235 20.50 -14.93 -6.86
N GLN A 236 19.17 -14.90 -6.83
CA GLN A 236 18.37 -14.68 -8.02
C GLN A 236 18.12 -13.18 -8.18
N LEU A 237 18.57 -12.64 -9.32
CA LEU A 237 18.34 -11.24 -9.70
C LEU A 237 17.27 -11.17 -10.78
N ALA A 238 16.28 -10.33 -10.56
CA ALA A 238 15.27 -9.98 -11.55
C ALA A 238 15.04 -8.47 -11.54
N TYR A 239 14.78 -7.85 -12.70
CA TYR A 239 14.34 -6.47 -12.70
C TYR A 239 12.85 -6.40 -13.01
N GLN A 240 12.17 -5.46 -12.36
CA GLN A 240 10.77 -5.20 -12.59
C GLN A 240 10.61 -4.02 -13.54
N LEU A 241 9.71 -4.19 -14.51
CA LEU A 241 9.24 -3.07 -15.30
C LEU A 241 8.27 -2.25 -14.44
N PRO A 242 8.56 -0.98 -14.17
CA PRO A 242 7.63 -0.15 -13.44
C PRO A 242 6.34 0.01 -14.25
N THR A 243 5.23 0.04 -13.54
CA THR A 243 3.92 0.24 -14.17
C THR A 243 3.56 1.72 -14.16
N PRO A 244 2.71 2.21 -15.09
CA PRO A 244 2.21 3.57 -15.04
C PRO A 244 1.62 3.95 -13.68
N ALA A 245 0.87 3.03 -13.06
CA ALA A 245 0.27 3.24 -11.74
C ALA A 245 1.31 3.44 -10.63
N GLN A 246 2.46 2.76 -10.68
CA GLN A 246 3.54 2.93 -9.71
C GLN A 246 4.30 4.26 -9.85
N ILE A 247 4.29 4.85 -11.05
CA ILE A 247 4.94 6.15 -11.32
C ILE A 247 3.97 7.30 -11.09
N TYR A 248 2.68 7.08 -11.37
CA TYR A 248 1.65 8.08 -11.19
C TYR A 248 1.37 8.30 -9.71
N ASN A 249 1.53 9.54 -9.27
CA ASN A 249 1.08 9.96 -7.96
C ASN A 249 0.04 11.08 -8.16
N PRO A 250 -1.24 10.85 -7.83
CA PRO A 250 -2.30 11.85 -7.98
C PRO A 250 -2.09 13.11 -7.14
N GLN A 251 -1.28 13.03 -6.08
CA GLN A 251 -0.88 14.19 -5.28
C GLN A 251 0.19 15.03 -5.99
N PHE A 252 0.85 14.48 -7.02
CA PHE A 252 1.95 15.10 -7.75
C PHE A 252 1.85 14.83 -9.25
N PRO A 253 0.73 15.19 -9.92
CA PRO A 253 0.50 14.87 -11.33
C PRO A 253 1.55 15.50 -12.26
N GLU A 254 2.18 16.61 -11.86
CA GLU A 254 3.20 17.31 -12.66
C GLU A 254 4.60 16.69 -12.52
N ASN A 255 4.81 15.80 -11.55
CA ASN A 255 6.12 15.31 -11.14
C ASN A 255 6.34 13.83 -11.43
N ALA A 256 5.93 13.34 -12.57
CA ALA A 256 6.65 12.22 -13.15
C ALA A 256 8.05 12.73 -13.54
N HIS A 257 8.93 12.90 -12.53
CA HIS A 257 10.31 13.33 -12.75
C HIS A 257 10.92 12.48 -13.85
N PRO A 258 11.66 13.06 -14.81
CA PRO A 258 12.37 12.28 -15.82
C PRO A 258 13.15 11.10 -15.24
N GLU A 259 13.69 11.27 -14.04
CA GLU A 259 14.40 10.24 -13.27
C GLU A 259 13.54 9.03 -12.89
N ALA A 260 12.22 9.21 -12.64
CA ALA A 260 11.33 8.12 -12.31
C ALA A 260 11.17 7.12 -13.46
N PHE A 261 11.22 7.58 -14.71
CA PHE A 261 11.16 6.72 -15.89
C PHE A 261 12.43 5.92 -16.11
N GLN A 262 13.58 6.44 -15.69
CA GLN A 262 14.87 5.78 -15.82
C GLN A 262 15.21 4.91 -14.60
N LYS A 263 14.44 5.02 -13.52
CA LYS A 263 14.65 4.24 -12.30
C LYS A 263 14.59 2.75 -12.60
N LEU A 264 15.66 2.05 -12.25
CA LEU A 264 15.72 0.59 -12.30
C LEU A 264 15.24 0.03 -10.96
N THR A 265 14.30 -0.90 -10.97
CA THR A 265 13.92 -1.67 -9.78
C THR A 265 14.41 -3.10 -9.93
N VAL A 266 15.23 -3.55 -8.98
CA VAL A 266 15.85 -4.88 -8.98
C VAL A 266 15.37 -5.65 -7.78
N ASP A 267 14.80 -6.82 -8.02
CA ASP A 267 14.51 -7.81 -6.98
C ASP A 267 15.74 -8.69 -6.76
N VAL A 268 16.12 -8.83 -5.49
CA VAL A 268 17.23 -9.64 -5.03
C VAL A 268 16.68 -10.70 -4.10
N LEU A 269 16.51 -11.92 -4.63
CA LEU A 269 15.98 -13.05 -3.87
C LEU A 269 17.11 -13.92 -3.34
N VAL A 270 17.10 -14.15 -2.04
CA VAL A 270 18.12 -14.89 -1.30
C VAL A 270 17.50 -15.99 -0.44
N ASN A 271 18.33 -16.88 0.11
CA ASN A 271 17.84 -18.01 0.89
C ASN A 271 17.59 -17.67 2.37
N THR A 272 18.40 -16.78 2.99
CA THR A 272 18.35 -16.48 4.42
C THR A 272 18.32 -14.98 4.69
N GLU A 273 17.83 -14.58 5.87
CA GLU A 273 17.85 -13.18 6.31
C GLU A 273 19.26 -12.60 6.41
N GLU A 274 20.23 -13.38 6.89
CA GLU A 274 21.63 -12.96 6.93
C GLU A 274 22.19 -12.63 5.54
N THR A 275 21.78 -13.42 4.55
CA THR A 275 22.16 -13.17 3.15
C THR A 275 21.51 -11.88 2.61
N CYS A 276 20.33 -11.46 3.11
CA CYS A 276 19.76 -10.16 2.78
C CYS A 276 20.70 -9.01 3.17
N TYR A 277 21.21 -9.03 4.40
CA TYR A 277 22.14 -8.00 4.88
C TYR A 277 23.53 -8.09 4.21
N THR A 278 23.95 -9.30 3.86
CA THR A 278 25.16 -9.51 3.07
C THR A 278 25.02 -8.91 1.67
N ALA A 279 23.87 -9.11 1.02
CA ALA A 279 23.57 -8.51 -0.28
C ALA A 279 23.53 -6.97 -0.19
N LEU A 280 22.89 -6.41 0.84
CA LEU A 280 22.87 -4.97 1.11
C LEU A 280 24.29 -4.40 1.23
N ARG A 281 25.17 -5.09 1.98
CA ARG A 281 26.58 -4.69 2.15
C ARG A 281 27.30 -4.63 0.82
N TRP A 282 27.16 -5.65 -0.05
CA TRP A 282 27.80 -5.67 -1.36
C TRP A 282 27.25 -4.60 -2.29
N ILE A 283 25.94 -4.36 -2.28
CA ILE A 283 25.31 -3.31 -3.08
C ILE A 283 25.87 -1.93 -2.69
N HIS A 284 25.98 -1.62 -1.39
CA HIS A 284 26.55 -0.37 -0.91
C HIS A 284 28.08 -0.28 -1.07
N HIS A 285 28.76 -1.42 -1.21
CA HIS A 285 30.19 -1.44 -1.54
C HIS A 285 30.45 -1.13 -3.02
N LEU A 286 29.60 -1.64 -3.91
CA LEU A 286 29.73 -1.45 -5.35
C LEU A 286 29.27 -0.07 -5.81
N TRP A 287 28.19 0.46 -5.20
CA TRP A 287 27.55 1.70 -5.65
C TRP A 287 27.23 2.62 -4.47
N GLN A 288 27.29 3.92 -4.76
CA GLN A 288 26.99 4.93 -3.76
C GLN A 288 25.49 4.91 -3.41
N PRO A 289 25.12 4.68 -2.13
CA PRO A 289 23.73 4.76 -1.71
C PRO A 289 23.22 6.20 -1.76
N VAL A 290 21.94 6.34 -2.12
CA VAL A 290 21.22 7.60 -2.00
C VAL A 290 20.87 7.80 -0.53
N ASP A 291 21.15 8.98 0.00
CA ASP A 291 20.86 9.32 1.39
C ASP A 291 19.38 9.05 1.73
N TYR A 292 19.15 8.40 2.87
CA TYR A 292 17.83 8.07 3.44
C TYR A 292 16.97 7.13 2.59
N SER A 293 17.54 6.42 1.64
CA SER A 293 16.81 5.45 0.81
C SER A 293 16.76 4.05 1.40
N LEU A 294 17.46 3.80 2.51
CA LEU A 294 17.44 2.51 3.18
C LEU A 294 16.22 2.39 4.09
N GLU A 295 15.38 1.39 3.80
CA GLU A 295 14.27 0.97 4.66
C GLU A 295 14.51 -0.49 5.07
N ASP A 296 14.51 -0.76 6.37
CA ASP A 296 14.63 -2.10 6.93
C ASP A 296 13.28 -2.56 7.50
N HIS A 297 12.60 -3.39 6.71
CA HIS A 297 11.35 -4.03 7.10
C HIS A 297 11.54 -5.52 7.44
N ILE A 298 12.79 -6.00 7.55
CA ILE A 298 13.10 -7.33 8.10
C ILE A 298 13.12 -7.25 9.62
N SER A 299 13.84 -6.27 10.16
CA SER A 299 13.92 -6.04 11.62
C SER A 299 12.59 -5.55 12.21
N ILE A 300 11.86 -4.70 11.47
CA ILE A 300 10.56 -4.16 11.88
C ILE A 300 9.59 -4.39 10.72
N SER A 301 8.90 -5.52 10.74
CA SER A 301 7.94 -5.87 9.69
C SER A 301 6.82 -4.84 9.56
N ARG A 302 6.31 -4.65 8.33
CA ARG A 302 5.09 -3.88 8.11
C ARG A 302 3.88 -4.57 8.75
N LEU A 303 2.84 -3.81 9.05
CA LEU A 303 1.62 -4.33 9.68
C LEU A 303 0.92 -5.44 8.89
N ASN A 304 1.07 -5.41 7.57
CA ASN A 304 0.56 -6.42 6.66
C ASN A 304 1.47 -7.66 6.53
N GLY A 305 2.49 -7.78 7.38
CA GLY A 305 3.43 -8.90 7.39
C GLY A 305 4.52 -8.83 6.33
N ASN A 306 4.54 -7.80 5.48
CA ASN A 306 5.56 -7.66 4.44
C ASN A 306 6.94 -7.39 5.05
N ARG A 307 7.93 -8.17 4.60
CA ARG A 307 9.33 -8.09 5.07
C ARG A 307 10.27 -7.97 3.87
N TYR A 308 11.12 -6.95 3.87
CA TYR A 308 12.14 -6.70 2.84
C TYR A 308 13.12 -5.64 3.32
N LEU A 309 14.29 -5.56 2.67
CA LEU A 309 15.16 -4.39 2.69
C LEU A 309 14.99 -3.62 1.39
N LEU A 310 14.83 -2.32 1.48
CA LEU A 310 14.76 -1.44 0.34
C LEU A 310 15.92 -0.46 0.39
N THR A 311 16.66 -0.32 -0.70
CA THR A 311 17.71 0.69 -0.82
C THR A 311 17.80 1.20 -2.24
N THR A 312 18.19 2.45 -2.42
CA THR A 312 18.45 3.05 -3.74
C THR A 312 19.90 3.46 -3.84
N VAL A 313 20.54 3.10 -4.93
CA VAL A 313 21.94 3.44 -5.21
C VAL A 313 22.06 4.10 -6.59
N ILE A 314 23.20 4.74 -6.84
CA ILE A 314 23.54 5.36 -8.11
C ILE A 314 24.46 4.42 -8.90
N VAL A 315 23.93 3.84 -9.98
CA VAL A 315 24.67 2.94 -10.87
C VAL A 315 25.25 3.74 -12.04
N PRO A 316 26.57 3.77 -12.25
CA PRO A 316 27.17 4.45 -13.40
C PRO A 316 26.89 3.68 -14.69
N LEU A 317 26.53 4.40 -15.75
CA LEU A 317 26.23 3.85 -17.06
C LEU A 317 26.93 4.68 -18.16
N GLY A 318 28.23 4.40 -18.37
CA GLY A 318 29.07 5.25 -19.20
C GLY A 318 29.20 6.65 -18.61
N ASN A 319 28.78 7.67 -19.38
CA ASN A 319 28.78 9.07 -18.93
C ASN A 319 27.49 9.45 -18.13
N ASN A 320 26.53 8.54 -18.02
CA ASN A 320 25.26 8.76 -17.35
C ASN A 320 25.19 7.97 -16.04
N HIS A 321 24.19 8.27 -15.24
CA HIS A 321 23.90 7.57 -13.98
C HIS A 321 22.44 7.15 -13.96
N VAL A 322 22.16 5.97 -13.41
CA VAL A 322 20.81 5.46 -13.22
C VAL A 322 20.57 5.19 -11.74
N ARG A 323 19.45 5.67 -11.21
CA ARG A 323 19.01 5.29 -9.86
C ARG A 323 18.47 3.87 -9.88
N ALA A 324 19.12 2.96 -9.18
CA ALA A 324 18.71 1.57 -9.03
C ALA A 324 18.19 1.34 -7.62
N GLN A 325 16.93 0.97 -7.53
CA GLN A 325 16.28 0.56 -6.29
C GLN A 325 16.34 -0.95 -6.16
N PHE A 326 16.86 -1.43 -5.04
CA PHE A 326 16.98 -2.85 -4.73
C PHE A 326 15.96 -3.24 -3.67
N ASN A 327 15.13 -4.23 -4.00
CA ASN A 327 14.23 -4.92 -3.08
C ASN A 327 14.89 -6.25 -2.69
N ILE A 328 15.44 -6.33 -1.49
CA ILE A 328 16.18 -7.51 -1.04
C ILE A 328 15.28 -8.28 -0.07
N ARG A 329 15.05 -9.56 -0.34
CA ARG A 329 14.20 -10.43 0.49
C ARG A 329 14.50 -11.89 0.28
N THR A 330 14.08 -12.73 1.19
CA THR A 330 14.17 -14.19 1.00
C THR A 330 13.06 -14.70 0.09
N PHE A 331 13.24 -15.91 -0.47
CA PHE A 331 12.16 -16.58 -1.22
C PHE A 331 10.90 -16.77 -0.38
N GLU A 332 11.06 -16.97 0.91
CA GLU A 332 9.95 -17.06 1.85
C GLU A 332 9.20 -15.74 2.02
N MET A 333 9.94 -14.65 2.23
CA MET A 333 9.37 -13.31 2.28
C MET A 333 8.68 -12.93 0.97
N GLU A 334 9.23 -13.35 -0.19
CA GLU A 334 8.60 -13.12 -1.49
C GLU A 334 7.21 -13.73 -1.57
N GLN A 335 7.03 -14.95 -1.07
CA GLN A 335 5.70 -15.58 -1.05
C GLN A 335 4.72 -14.80 -0.17
N ILE A 336 5.16 -14.36 1.01
CA ILE A 336 4.34 -13.55 1.91
C ILE A 336 4.03 -12.19 1.27
N ASN A 337 5.02 -11.52 0.70
CA ASN A 337 4.84 -10.22 0.05
C ASN A 337 3.93 -10.31 -1.20
N ARG A 338 3.91 -11.46 -1.86
CA ARG A 338 3.09 -11.69 -3.06
C ARG A 338 1.62 -11.95 -2.74
N TRP A 339 1.36 -12.74 -1.70
CA TRP A 339 0.02 -13.22 -1.34
C TRP A 339 -0.51 -12.60 -0.04
N GLY A 340 0.31 -11.77 0.65
CA GLY A 340 -0.05 -11.10 1.88
C GLY A 340 -0.39 -12.08 3.01
N LEU A 341 -1.36 -11.72 3.80
CA LEU A 341 -1.82 -12.52 4.94
C LEU A 341 -2.33 -13.92 4.54
N ALA A 342 -2.74 -14.11 3.28
CA ALA A 342 -3.10 -15.44 2.78
C ALA A 342 -1.95 -16.43 2.87
N ALA A 343 -0.71 -16.01 2.55
CA ALA A 343 0.47 -16.86 2.62
C ALA A 343 0.78 -17.33 4.05
N LEU A 344 0.44 -16.54 5.06
CA LEU A 344 0.63 -16.90 6.47
C LEU A 344 -0.36 -17.97 6.94
N GLN A 345 -1.62 -17.89 6.49
CA GLN A 345 -2.61 -18.94 6.75
C GLN A 345 -2.27 -20.28 6.07
N MET A 346 -1.62 -20.25 4.90
CA MET A 346 -1.24 -21.44 4.15
C MET A 346 -0.29 -22.37 4.92
N ARG A 347 0.53 -21.85 5.82
CA ARG A 347 1.60 -22.61 6.50
C ARG A 347 1.18 -23.27 7.79
N GLY A 348 -0.07 -23.16 8.21
CA GLY A 348 -0.53 -23.68 9.51
C GLY A 348 0.23 -23.12 10.69
N GLN A 349 1.00 -22.06 10.49
CA GLN A 349 1.73 -21.36 11.54
C GLN A 349 0.75 -20.53 12.36
N HIS A 350 0.14 -21.15 13.36
CA HIS A 350 -0.69 -20.48 14.35
C HIS A 350 0.09 -19.50 15.25
N GLU A 351 1.41 -19.42 15.08
CA GLU A 351 2.32 -18.63 15.92
C GLU A 351 2.88 -17.35 15.25
N VAL A 352 2.37 -16.92 14.10
CA VAL A 352 2.69 -15.57 13.65
C VAL A 352 1.70 -14.62 14.28
N ASP A 353 2.05 -14.16 15.46
CA ASP A 353 1.29 -13.26 16.34
C ASP A 353 0.80 -11.94 15.71
N LEU A 354 1.28 -11.59 14.53
CA LEU A 354 1.02 -10.27 13.95
C LEU A 354 -0.37 -10.12 13.28
N PRO A 355 -0.85 -11.05 12.42
CA PRO A 355 -2.16 -10.84 11.78
C PRO A 355 -3.34 -11.08 12.72
N GLN A 356 -3.28 -12.13 13.56
CA GLN A 356 -4.34 -12.38 14.55
C GLN A 356 -4.33 -11.36 15.67
N ALA A 357 -3.15 -10.98 16.18
CA ALA A 357 -3.01 -9.90 17.14
C ALA A 357 -3.51 -8.57 16.56
N TRP A 358 -3.22 -8.28 15.30
CA TRP A 358 -3.71 -7.07 14.63
C TRP A 358 -5.24 -7.09 14.48
N TRP A 359 -5.85 -8.18 13.99
CA TRP A 359 -7.30 -8.34 13.89
C TRP A 359 -7.97 -8.35 15.26
N SER A 360 -7.42 -9.07 16.23
CA SER A 360 -7.94 -9.13 17.60
C SER A 360 -7.84 -7.75 18.26
N GLN A 361 -6.74 -7.06 18.07
CA GLN A 361 -6.52 -5.71 18.60
C GLN A 361 -7.43 -4.67 17.92
N GLN A 362 -7.70 -4.81 16.60
CA GLN A 362 -8.69 -3.96 15.91
C GLN A 362 -10.10 -4.22 16.46
N LYS A 363 -10.46 -5.47 16.68
CA LYS A 363 -11.76 -5.88 17.23
C LYS A 363 -11.94 -5.37 18.67
N GLU A 364 -10.93 -5.56 19.52
CA GLU A 364 -10.94 -5.04 20.89
C GLU A 364 -10.93 -3.51 20.93
N ASN A 365 -10.13 -2.87 20.08
CA ASN A 365 -10.07 -1.42 20.02
C ASN A 365 -11.37 -0.82 19.48
N HIS A 366 -12.00 -1.44 18.49
CA HIS A 366 -13.30 -1.00 17.99
C HIS A 366 -14.40 -1.18 19.03
N ALA A 367 -14.44 -2.32 19.71
CA ALA A 367 -15.38 -2.56 20.81
C ALA A 367 -15.15 -1.58 21.98
N LYS A 368 -13.89 -1.31 22.34
CA LYS A 368 -13.51 -0.33 23.37
C LYS A 368 -13.83 1.12 22.96
N ILE A 369 -13.64 1.47 21.69
CA ILE A 369 -13.95 2.82 21.16
C ILE A 369 -15.46 3.06 21.12
N CYS A 370 -16.26 2.03 20.79
CA CYS A 370 -17.72 2.14 20.75
C CYS A 370 -18.36 2.09 22.15
N SER A 371 -17.69 1.50 23.15
CA SER A 371 -18.25 1.25 24.49
C SER A 371 -17.53 1.93 25.65
N ALA A 372 -16.36 2.57 25.43
CA ALA A 372 -15.55 3.11 26.52
C ALA A 372 -15.91 4.57 26.88
N PRO A 373 -15.98 4.90 28.17
CA PRO A 373 -15.84 6.27 28.61
C PRO A 373 -14.49 6.83 28.15
N MET A 374 -14.45 8.10 27.82
CA MET A 374 -13.38 8.88 27.15
C MET A 374 -11.97 8.83 27.81
N GLY A 375 -11.62 7.80 28.58
CA GLY A 375 -10.39 7.71 29.38
C GLY A 375 -9.40 6.58 29.07
N THR A 376 -9.79 5.53 28.34
CA THR A 376 -8.93 4.34 28.12
C THR A 376 -8.65 4.11 26.63
N LEU A 377 -7.83 4.99 26.03
CA LEU A 377 -7.36 4.79 24.66
C LEU A 377 -6.15 3.83 24.65
N PRO A 378 -6.03 2.96 23.62
CA PRO A 378 -4.90 2.04 23.50
C PRO A 378 -3.56 2.77 23.39
N GLU A 379 -2.47 2.17 23.86
CA GLU A 379 -1.11 2.73 23.75
C GLU A 379 -0.64 2.84 22.30
N THR A 380 -1.19 2.03 21.43
CA THR A 380 -0.87 1.98 20.00
C THR A 380 -2.01 2.58 19.19
N LEU A 381 -1.66 3.53 18.29
CA LEU A 381 -2.57 4.17 17.36
C LEU A 381 -2.35 3.65 15.95
N TYR A 382 -3.41 3.51 15.20
CA TYR A 382 -3.38 3.28 13.75
C TYR A 382 -3.99 4.48 13.04
N VAL A 383 -3.27 4.99 12.03
CA VAL A 383 -3.62 6.20 11.27
C VAL A 383 -3.61 5.85 9.79
N PHE A 384 -4.47 6.45 9.01
CA PHE A 384 -4.62 6.17 7.60
C PHE A 384 -4.05 7.28 6.73
N SER A 385 -3.40 6.90 5.61
CA SER A 385 -3.16 7.83 4.51
C SER A 385 -4.41 7.97 3.64
N PRO A 386 -4.50 9.01 2.78
CA PRO A 386 -5.57 9.12 1.79
C PRO A 386 -5.63 7.97 0.79
N GLN A 387 -4.53 7.23 0.62
CA GLN A 387 -4.41 6.04 -0.22
C GLN A 387 -4.85 4.77 0.49
N GLY A 388 -5.21 4.85 1.80
CA GLY A 388 -5.62 3.69 2.59
C GLY A 388 -4.46 2.95 3.26
N GLU A 389 -3.21 3.43 3.14
CA GLU A 389 -2.09 2.86 3.87
C GLU A 389 -2.26 3.05 5.38
N ILE A 390 -1.87 2.05 6.17
CA ILE A 390 -2.02 2.06 7.62
C ILE A 390 -0.66 2.26 8.27
N PHE A 391 -0.57 3.28 9.12
CA PHE A 391 0.63 3.60 9.89
C PHE A 391 0.40 3.38 11.37
N ARG A 392 1.37 2.78 12.04
CA ARG A 392 1.34 2.52 13.49
C ARG A 392 2.14 3.55 14.24
N PHE A 393 1.53 4.13 15.27
CA PHE A 393 2.16 5.09 16.17
C PHE A 393 1.91 4.75 17.64
N HIS A 394 2.76 5.23 18.52
CA HIS A 394 2.49 5.24 19.95
C HIS A 394 1.61 6.46 20.30
N ARG A 395 0.88 6.32 21.41
CA ARG A 395 0.06 7.42 21.94
C ARG A 395 0.92 8.65 22.19
N GLY A 396 0.45 9.82 21.77
CA GLY A 396 1.13 11.08 21.90
C GLY A 396 1.94 11.52 20.67
N CYS A 397 2.10 10.66 19.65
CA CYS A 397 2.67 11.06 18.37
C CYS A 397 1.81 12.12 17.68
N THR A 398 2.45 12.97 16.89
CA THR A 398 1.82 14.12 16.22
C THR A 398 1.75 13.92 14.71
N VAL A 399 1.06 14.82 14.01
CA VAL A 399 1.00 14.82 12.54
C VAL A 399 2.39 15.02 11.90
N VAL A 400 3.34 15.62 12.63
CA VAL A 400 4.74 15.72 12.19
C VAL A 400 5.40 14.36 12.15
N ASP A 401 5.19 13.53 13.18
CA ASP A 401 5.71 12.14 13.20
C ASP A 401 5.16 11.33 12.03
N TYR A 402 3.87 11.49 11.71
CA TYR A 402 3.25 10.85 10.55
C TYR A 402 3.93 11.28 9.24
N ALA A 403 4.15 12.58 9.04
CA ALA A 403 4.78 13.08 7.82
C ALA A 403 6.16 12.44 7.56
N TYR A 404 6.98 12.32 8.60
CA TYR A 404 8.31 11.70 8.51
C TYR A 404 8.27 10.17 8.41
N GLN A 405 7.20 9.55 8.87
CA GLN A 405 6.98 8.11 8.66
C GLN A 405 6.60 7.80 7.21
N VAL A 406 5.81 8.68 6.57
CA VAL A 406 5.41 8.52 5.16
C VAL A 406 6.60 8.73 4.23
N HIS A 407 7.23 9.90 4.29
CA HIS A 407 8.40 10.22 3.47
C HIS A 407 9.09 11.50 3.94
N SER A 408 10.41 11.45 4.14
CA SER A 408 11.17 12.59 4.67
C SER A 408 11.15 13.83 3.77
N GLU A 409 11.22 13.67 2.44
CA GLU A 409 11.18 14.81 1.50
C GLU A 409 9.78 15.45 1.46
N LEU A 410 8.73 14.63 1.54
CA LEU A 410 7.36 15.13 1.66
C LEU A 410 7.18 15.95 2.93
N ALA A 411 7.69 15.42 4.06
CA ALA A 411 7.66 16.11 5.33
C ALA A 411 8.37 17.46 5.28
N HIS A 412 9.54 17.54 4.61
CA HIS A 412 10.28 18.79 4.43
C HIS A 412 9.53 19.85 3.60
N GLN A 413 8.63 19.44 2.72
CA GLN A 413 7.84 20.32 1.86
C GLN A 413 6.38 20.46 2.32
N CYS A 414 6.02 19.85 3.46
CA CYS A 414 4.68 19.89 3.99
C CYS A 414 4.38 21.23 4.66
N LYS A 415 3.50 22.02 4.05
CA LYS A 415 3.06 23.33 4.57
C LYS A 415 1.86 23.19 5.48
N ARG A 416 0.94 22.29 5.16
CA ARG A 416 -0.31 22.10 5.89
C ARG A 416 -0.59 20.64 6.15
N PHE A 417 -1.17 20.38 7.29
CA PHE A 417 -1.64 19.08 7.72
C PHE A 417 -3.16 19.10 7.78
N LYS A 418 -3.81 18.02 7.36
CA LYS A 418 -5.24 17.85 7.56
C LYS A 418 -5.50 16.52 8.28
N ILE A 419 -6.45 16.53 9.20
CA ILE A 419 -6.97 15.33 9.84
C ILE A 419 -8.46 15.24 9.53
N ASN A 420 -8.89 14.13 8.94
CA ASN A 420 -10.29 13.89 8.57
C ASN A 420 -10.89 15.01 7.69
N GLY A 421 -10.05 15.65 6.84
CA GLY A 421 -10.41 16.76 5.95
C GLY A 421 -10.28 18.15 6.56
N GLU A 422 -10.07 18.29 7.86
CA GLU A 422 -9.89 19.58 8.55
C GLU A 422 -8.41 19.95 8.69
N ALA A 423 -8.08 21.21 8.43
CA ALA A 423 -6.72 21.72 8.58
C ALA A 423 -6.34 21.77 10.07
N VAL A 424 -5.16 21.25 10.41
CA VAL A 424 -4.68 21.14 11.80
C VAL A 424 -3.28 21.71 11.97
N SER A 425 -2.92 22.02 13.24
CA SER A 425 -1.58 22.48 13.61
C SER A 425 -0.56 21.33 13.54
N PRO A 426 0.72 21.59 13.25
CA PRO A 426 1.80 20.61 13.38
C PRO A 426 1.88 19.95 14.77
N THR A 427 1.43 20.64 15.81
CA THR A 427 1.41 20.14 17.20
C THR A 427 0.25 19.20 17.52
N THR A 428 -0.68 18.99 16.56
CA THR A 428 -1.86 18.17 16.78
C THR A 428 -1.47 16.72 16.99
N VAL A 429 -1.93 16.15 18.10
CA VAL A 429 -1.70 14.76 18.47
C VAL A 429 -2.64 13.88 17.68
N LEU A 430 -2.10 12.81 17.11
CA LEU A 430 -2.84 11.81 16.35
C LEU A 430 -3.79 11.03 17.27
N ARG A 431 -4.95 10.69 16.73
CA ARG A 431 -5.94 9.82 17.36
C ARG A 431 -6.07 8.52 16.58
N HIS A 432 -6.52 7.49 17.24
CA HIS A 432 -6.78 6.21 16.59
C HIS A 432 -7.80 6.37 15.45
N LEU A 433 -7.46 5.82 14.28
CA LEU A 433 -8.24 5.87 13.04
C LEU A 433 -8.36 7.28 12.38
N ASP A 434 -7.46 8.19 12.68
CA ASP A 434 -7.39 9.45 11.94
C ASP A 434 -6.95 9.22 10.49
N LEU A 435 -7.57 9.96 9.58
CA LEU A 435 -7.09 10.14 8.21
C LEU A 435 -6.20 11.36 8.17
N VAL A 436 -4.94 11.20 7.83
CA VAL A 436 -3.98 12.30 7.80
C VAL A 436 -3.56 12.58 6.36
N GLU A 437 -3.77 13.80 5.93
CA GLU A 437 -3.38 14.30 4.61
C GLU A 437 -2.26 15.33 4.76
N LEU A 438 -1.29 15.27 3.84
CA LEU A 438 -0.16 16.20 3.76
C LEU A 438 -0.33 17.10 2.54
N GLU A 439 -0.40 18.40 2.75
CA GLU A 439 -0.39 19.39 1.66
C GLU A 439 1.03 19.90 1.41
N ARG A 440 1.55 19.63 0.22
CA ARG A 440 2.87 20.08 -0.21
C ARG A 440 2.84 21.50 -0.72
N ASP A 441 3.89 22.26 -0.39
CA ASP A 441 4.23 23.52 -1.04
C ASP A 441 5.71 23.47 -1.44
N PRO A 442 6.04 23.45 -2.74
CA PRO A 442 7.43 23.45 -3.20
C PRO A 442 8.24 24.67 -2.75
N GLN A 443 7.54 25.77 -2.41
CA GLN A 443 8.18 27.00 -1.90
C GLN A 443 8.30 27.00 -0.37
N PHE A 444 7.85 25.95 0.31
CA PHE A 444 8.00 25.85 1.76
C PHE A 444 9.46 25.58 2.14
N PHE A 445 9.99 26.43 3.03
CA PHE A 445 11.40 26.40 3.42
C PHE A 445 11.81 25.23 4.34
N GLY A 446 10.91 24.32 4.60
CA GLY A 446 11.16 23.11 5.40
C GLY A 446 10.81 23.27 6.89
N PRO A 447 11.11 22.24 7.69
CA PRO A 447 10.83 22.24 9.12
C PRO A 447 11.62 23.33 9.85
N ASN A 448 10.97 23.92 10.82
CA ASN A 448 11.60 24.87 11.74
C ASN A 448 11.98 24.19 13.07
N ARG A 449 12.67 24.90 13.96
CA ARG A 449 13.07 24.38 15.26
C ARG A 449 11.90 23.97 16.16
N THR A 450 10.71 24.55 15.98
CA THR A 450 9.53 24.18 16.78
C THR A 450 9.08 22.76 16.49
N TRP A 451 9.35 22.25 15.29
CA TRP A 451 9.03 20.86 14.93
C TRP A 451 9.84 19.83 15.73
N LEU A 452 11.06 20.17 16.17
CA LEU A 452 11.83 19.32 17.08
C LEU A 452 11.11 19.13 18.42
N ASN A 453 10.46 20.16 18.92
CA ASN A 453 9.70 20.07 20.18
C ASN A 453 8.36 19.33 19.98
N THR A 454 7.87 19.28 18.77
CA THR A 454 6.59 18.70 18.39
C THR A 454 6.71 17.20 18.09
N ALA A 455 7.75 16.81 17.37
CA ALA A 455 8.01 15.41 17.04
C ALA A 455 8.26 14.57 18.31
N ARG A 456 7.75 13.33 18.31
CA ARG A 456 7.88 12.38 19.41
C ARG A 456 8.72 11.16 19.04
N THR A 457 8.83 10.87 17.73
CA THR A 457 9.62 9.75 17.25
C THR A 457 11.08 10.14 17.04
N GLN A 458 12.01 9.23 17.36
CA GLN A 458 13.44 9.43 17.11
C GLN A 458 13.73 9.63 15.62
N GLN A 459 12.96 8.97 14.76
CA GLN A 459 13.08 9.08 13.32
C GLN A 459 12.79 10.51 12.84
N ALA A 460 11.65 11.10 13.24
CA ALA A 460 11.30 12.48 12.90
C ALA A 460 12.34 13.46 13.44
N HIS A 461 12.75 13.31 14.71
CA HIS A 461 13.81 14.12 15.30
C HIS A 461 15.10 14.09 14.48
N GLY A 462 15.57 12.88 14.12
CA GLY A 462 16.80 12.72 13.35
C GLY A 462 16.74 13.40 11.97
N TYR A 463 15.62 13.30 11.26
CA TYR A 463 15.44 13.98 9.96
C TYR A 463 15.39 15.49 10.09
N ILE A 464 14.65 16.03 11.06
CA ILE A 464 14.54 17.47 11.32
C ILE A 464 15.90 18.06 11.69
N GLU A 465 16.64 17.45 12.62
CA GLU A 465 17.98 17.90 13.02
C GLU A 465 18.95 17.97 11.86
N ARG A 466 18.96 16.93 11.01
CA ARG A 466 19.86 16.88 9.85
C ARG A 466 19.51 17.95 8.83
N PHE A 467 18.21 18.17 8.58
CA PHE A 467 17.77 19.25 7.71
C PHE A 467 18.23 20.61 8.23
N LEU A 468 17.99 20.91 9.50
CA LEU A 468 18.39 22.17 10.14
C LEU A 468 19.91 22.36 10.15
N LYS A 469 20.69 21.29 10.40
CA LYS A 469 22.16 21.34 10.30
C LYS A 469 22.64 21.69 8.89
N ARG A 470 22.04 21.07 7.85
CA ARG A 470 22.37 21.38 6.45
C ARG A 470 22.02 22.82 6.08
N GLN A 471 20.86 23.30 6.51
CA GLN A 471 20.42 24.67 6.29
C GLN A 471 21.39 25.67 6.94
N ASN A 472 21.77 25.45 8.19
CA ASN A 472 22.76 26.29 8.90
C ASN A 472 24.13 26.27 8.20
N GLN A 473 24.61 25.10 7.76
CA GLN A 473 25.86 25.00 7.01
C GLN A 473 25.79 25.73 5.66
N GLY A 474 24.66 25.65 4.97
CA GLY A 474 24.41 26.38 3.72
C GLY A 474 24.41 27.90 3.95
N GLN A 475 23.77 28.38 5.02
CA GLN A 475 23.77 29.80 5.39
C GLN A 475 25.18 30.29 5.76
N MET A 476 25.94 29.53 6.57
CA MET A 476 27.32 29.89 6.92
C MET A 476 28.22 29.93 5.69
N ARG A 477 28.12 28.97 4.77
CA ARG A 477 28.87 28.99 3.51
C ARG A 477 28.48 30.18 2.63
N GLY A 478 27.17 30.46 2.51
CA GLY A 478 26.66 31.61 1.78
C GLY A 478 27.19 32.94 2.35
N GLN A 479 27.15 33.11 3.67
CA GLN A 479 27.71 34.30 4.35
C GLN A 479 29.22 34.43 4.12
N THR A 480 29.97 33.35 4.15
CA THR A 480 31.41 33.35 3.91
C THR A 480 31.75 33.75 2.47
N ILE A 481 31.00 33.21 1.49
CA ILE A 481 31.18 33.56 0.06
C ILE A 481 30.83 35.04 -0.16
N LEU A 482 29.71 35.52 0.40
CA LEU A 482 29.28 36.91 0.26
C LEU A 482 30.28 37.87 0.93
N LYS A 483 30.78 37.51 2.11
CA LYS A 483 31.82 38.27 2.80
C LYS A 483 33.10 38.41 1.98
N ARG A 484 33.52 37.29 1.32
CA ARG A 484 34.67 37.30 0.41
C ARG A 484 34.43 38.18 -0.81
N GLN A 485 33.30 38.06 -1.48
CA GLN A 485 32.96 38.86 -2.65
C GLN A 485 32.86 40.37 -2.31
N LEU A 486 32.28 40.70 -1.17
CA LEU A 486 32.22 42.11 -0.71
C LEU A 486 33.62 42.68 -0.40
N LYS A 487 34.53 41.88 0.17
CA LYS A 487 35.93 42.29 0.36
C LYS A 487 36.66 42.49 -0.98
N GLU A 488 36.48 41.60 -1.95
CA GLU A 488 37.05 41.73 -3.30
C GLU A 488 36.57 43.00 -4.00
N LEU A 489 35.26 43.31 -3.91
CA LEU A 489 34.67 44.55 -4.40
C LEU A 489 35.20 45.79 -3.68
N ALA A 490 35.27 45.76 -2.37
CA ALA A 490 35.81 46.89 -1.59
C ALA A 490 37.28 47.16 -2.00
N THR A 491 38.08 46.13 -2.16
CA THR A 491 39.49 46.27 -2.63
C THR A 491 39.55 46.84 -4.03
N HIS A 492 38.69 46.38 -4.94
CA HIS A 492 38.62 46.88 -6.33
C HIS A 492 38.29 48.36 -6.38
N TYR A 493 37.38 48.82 -5.52
CA TYR A 493 36.99 50.24 -5.44
C TYR A 493 37.85 51.05 -4.46
N ARG A 494 38.92 50.51 -3.91
CA ARG A 494 39.82 51.09 -2.92
C ARG A 494 39.11 51.64 -1.68
N LEU A 495 38.07 50.94 -1.22
CA LEU A 495 37.32 51.23 -0.03
C LEU A 495 37.86 50.41 1.14
N ASP A 496 38.28 51.09 2.19
CA ASP A 496 38.66 50.42 3.44
C ASP A 496 37.41 50.22 4.31
N ILE A 497 36.80 49.05 4.24
CA ILE A 497 35.59 48.70 5.00
C ILE A 497 35.98 47.74 6.12
N PRO A 498 35.88 48.14 7.37
CA PRO A 498 36.17 47.28 8.52
C PRO A 498 35.26 46.07 8.59
N ASP A 499 35.78 44.90 9.02
CA ASP A 499 35.06 43.62 9.08
C ASP A 499 33.74 43.71 9.85
N HIS A 500 33.65 44.46 10.92
CA HIS A 500 32.43 44.64 11.71
C HIS A 500 31.29 45.32 10.91
N ARG A 501 31.62 46.24 10.00
CA ARG A 501 30.61 46.88 9.13
C ARG A 501 30.11 45.95 8.04
N LEU A 502 30.98 45.11 7.51
CA LEU A 502 30.58 44.04 6.58
C LEU A 502 29.65 43.05 7.24
N GLU A 503 29.88 42.68 8.47
CA GLU A 503 29.00 41.79 9.25
C GLU A 503 27.63 42.42 9.53
N GLN A 504 27.59 43.69 9.89
CA GLN A 504 26.33 44.45 10.07
C GLN A 504 25.53 44.53 8.78
N ALA A 505 26.18 44.78 7.65
CA ALA A 505 25.54 44.81 6.34
C ALA A 505 24.96 43.44 5.94
N LEU A 506 25.69 42.35 6.19
CA LEU A 506 25.23 40.99 5.96
C LEU A 506 24.01 40.63 6.80
N ILE A 507 23.96 41.06 8.07
CA ILE A 507 22.81 40.85 8.96
C ILE A 507 21.59 41.64 8.44
N LEU A 508 21.78 42.87 7.98
CA LEU A 508 20.69 43.68 7.40
C LEU A 508 20.14 43.09 6.09
N VAL A 509 21.01 42.60 5.22
CA VAL A 509 20.61 41.91 4.00
C VAL A 509 19.85 40.62 4.36
N ALA A 510 20.36 39.80 5.27
CA ALA A 510 19.69 38.57 5.70
C ALA A 510 18.29 38.84 6.29
N ARG A 511 18.10 39.94 7.06
CA ARG A 511 16.79 40.32 7.60
C ARG A 511 15.79 40.80 6.55
N ARG A 512 16.26 41.24 5.38
CA ARG A 512 15.40 41.77 4.31
C ARG A 512 14.90 40.65 3.37
N PHE A 513 15.58 39.51 3.37
CA PHE A 513 15.26 38.34 2.49
C PHE A 513 14.71 37.12 3.28
N ASN A 514 14.61 37.21 4.61
CA ASN A 514 13.83 36.30 5.45
C ASN A 514 12.51 37.01 5.87
#